data_bc3d230d30c507a0831def0273eed82f
#
_entry.id   bc3d230d30c507a0831def0273eed82f
#
_cell.length_a   1.000
_cell.length_b   1.000
_cell.length_c   1.000
_cell.angle_alpha   90.00
_cell.angle_beta   90.00
_cell.angle_gamma   90.00
#
_symmetry.space_group_name_H-M   'P 1'
#
loop_
_entity.id
_entity.type
_entity.pdbx_description
1 polymer ?
#
loop_
_entity_poly.entity_id
_entity_poly.type
_entity_poly.pdbx_seq_one_letter_code
_entity_poly.pdbx_strand_id
1 'polypeptide(L)'
;MDLAPVILPEKKPDNVEFTEYNVLDGLPYKSNSFDFVFARILLSVFTRAQWTELAVPEYARVTKPGGWVELMEFDEALKGGCENVDRLSKACKCCVVERTLWRKYEI
;
A
#
# COMPACT_ATOMS: atom_id res chain seq x y z
N MET A 1 -3.05 -1.54 -9.50
CA MET A 1 -1.68 -1.80 -10.00
C MET A 1 -1.22 -3.11 -9.41
N ASP A 2 -0.78 -4.04 -10.20
CA ASP A 2 -0.30 -5.34 -9.74
C ASP A 2 0.88 -5.76 -10.63
N LEU A 3 1.84 -6.47 -10.06
CA LEU A 3 2.95 -7.09 -10.80
C LEU A 3 2.54 -8.44 -11.43
N ALA A 4 1.35 -8.95 -11.12
CA ALA A 4 0.87 -10.21 -11.63
C ALA A 4 -0.20 -10.01 -12.71
N PRO A 5 0.08 -10.31 -13.98
CA PRO A 5 -0.85 -10.12 -15.09
C PRO A 5 -2.05 -11.09 -15.06
N VAL A 6 -2.13 -11.93 -14.04
CA VAL A 6 -2.99 -13.14 -14.06
C VAL A 6 -4.46 -12.89 -13.75
N ILE A 7 -4.84 -11.69 -13.27
CA ILE A 7 -6.20 -11.46 -12.74
C ILE A 7 -6.86 -10.22 -13.35
N LEU A 8 -6.48 -9.82 -14.55
CA LEU A 8 -7.19 -8.75 -15.22
C LEU A 8 -8.50 -9.31 -15.83
N PRO A 9 -9.65 -8.67 -15.54
CA PRO A 9 -10.91 -9.12 -16.13
C PRO A 9 -10.88 -8.91 -17.65
N GLU A 10 -11.39 -9.88 -18.41
CA GLU A 10 -11.50 -9.80 -19.89
C GLU A 10 -12.35 -8.60 -20.35
N LYS A 11 -13.28 -8.16 -19.50
CA LYS A 11 -14.11 -6.98 -19.74
C LYS A 11 -13.92 -5.98 -18.62
N LYS A 12 -13.53 -4.78 -18.97
CA LYS A 12 -13.40 -3.64 -18.05
C LYS A 12 -14.37 -2.54 -18.45
N PRO A 13 -14.87 -1.74 -17.49
CA PRO A 13 -15.58 -0.49 -17.79
C PRO A 13 -14.68 0.49 -18.57
N ASP A 14 -15.26 1.34 -19.40
CA ASP A 14 -14.51 2.28 -20.24
C ASP A 14 -13.72 3.31 -19.42
N ASN A 15 -14.15 3.59 -18.20
CA ASN A 15 -13.52 4.51 -17.28
C ASN A 15 -12.45 3.85 -16.37
N VAL A 16 -12.07 2.59 -16.64
CA VAL A 16 -11.06 1.86 -15.86
C VAL A 16 -9.88 1.52 -16.76
N GLU A 17 -8.69 1.85 -16.29
CA GLU A 17 -7.43 1.49 -16.92
C GLU A 17 -6.61 0.61 -15.99
N PHE A 18 -6.07 -0.48 -16.52
CA PHE A 18 -5.14 -1.35 -15.81
C PHE A 18 -3.75 -1.15 -16.35
N THR A 19 -2.82 -0.86 -15.45
CA THR A 19 -1.41 -0.69 -15.80
C THR A 19 -0.57 -1.56 -14.87
N GLU A 20 0.27 -2.38 -15.45
CA GLU A 20 1.25 -3.17 -14.71
C GLU A 20 2.48 -2.31 -14.46
N TYR A 21 2.84 -2.13 -13.19
CA TYR A 21 3.98 -1.30 -12.83
C TYR A 21 4.51 -1.60 -11.42
N ASN A 22 5.82 -1.45 -11.24
CA ASN A 22 6.43 -1.50 -9.92
C ASN A 22 6.53 -0.08 -9.34
N VAL A 23 5.82 0.18 -8.25
CA VAL A 23 5.82 1.50 -7.61
C VAL A 23 7.20 1.94 -7.13
N LEU A 24 8.10 0.99 -6.83
CA LEU A 24 9.46 1.30 -6.39
C LEU A 24 10.34 1.88 -7.50
N ASP A 25 9.97 1.66 -8.76
CA ASP A 25 10.65 2.23 -9.93
C ASP A 25 10.09 3.61 -10.33
N GLY A 26 9.13 4.11 -9.56
CA GLY A 26 8.38 5.33 -9.81
C GLY A 26 7.13 5.07 -10.68
N LEU A 27 6.05 5.79 -10.43
CA LEU A 27 4.80 5.64 -11.17
C LEU A 27 4.86 6.37 -12.52
N PRO A 28 4.34 5.78 -13.63
CA PRO A 28 4.41 6.37 -14.97
C PRO A 28 3.43 7.54 -15.15
N TYR A 29 3.16 8.27 -14.09
CA TYR A 29 2.25 9.41 -14.07
C TYR A 29 2.99 10.68 -13.70
N LYS A 30 2.51 11.80 -14.24
CA LYS A 30 3.01 13.13 -13.87
C LYS A 30 2.67 13.43 -12.42
N SER A 31 3.44 14.32 -11.79
CA SER A 31 3.09 14.86 -10.48
C SER A 31 1.71 15.54 -10.53
N ASN A 32 0.96 15.46 -9.44
CA ASN A 32 -0.35 16.10 -9.30
C ASN A 32 -1.38 15.62 -10.34
N SER A 33 -1.41 14.31 -10.63
CA SER A 33 -2.32 13.73 -11.63
C SER A 33 -3.64 13.27 -11.04
N PHE A 34 -3.66 12.85 -9.79
CA PHE A 34 -4.81 12.20 -9.16
C PHE A 34 -5.37 13.01 -7.99
N ASP A 35 -6.68 13.01 -7.86
CA ASP A 35 -7.38 13.62 -6.72
C ASP A 35 -7.41 12.68 -5.51
N PHE A 36 -7.31 11.36 -5.77
CA PHE A 36 -7.33 10.32 -4.75
C PHE A 36 -6.42 9.16 -5.16
N VAL A 37 -5.57 8.72 -4.24
CA VAL A 37 -4.71 7.55 -4.39
C VAL A 37 -5.05 6.55 -3.29
N PHE A 38 -5.26 5.29 -3.65
CA PHE A 38 -5.60 4.22 -2.72
C PHE A 38 -4.63 3.05 -2.89
N ALA A 39 -3.98 2.66 -1.79
CA ALA A 39 -3.13 1.49 -1.74
C ALA A 39 -3.57 0.57 -0.61
N ARG A 40 -3.61 -0.74 -0.87
CA ARG A 40 -4.03 -1.72 0.12
C ARG A 40 -3.20 -2.99 0.08
N ILE A 41 -3.02 -3.60 1.26
CA ILE A 41 -2.43 -4.95 1.42
C ILE A 41 -1.04 -5.02 0.77
N LEU A 42 -0.22 -4.01 1.01
CA LEU A 42 1.15 -3.92 0.50
C LEU A 42 2.19 -3.99 1.63
N LEU A 43 1.76 -4.13 2.89
CA LEU A 43 2.65 -4.10 4.06
C LEU A 43 3.75 -5.16 3.97
N SER A 44 3.41 -6.37 3.54
CA SER A 44 4.35 -7.48 3.39
C SER A 44 5.19 -7.43 2.11
N VAL A 45 4.88 -6.52 1.18
CA VAL A 45 5.55 -6.41 -0.12
C VAL A 45 6.80 -5.54 -0.04
N PHE A 46 6.80 -4.54 0.85
CA PHE A 46 7.86 -3.55 0.94
C PHE A 46 8.54 -3.58 2.31
N THR A 47 9.84 -3.37 2.32
CA THR A 47 10.58 -3.08 3.55
C THR A 47 10.19 -1.71 4.09
N ARG A 48 10.48 -1.44 5.35
CA ARG A 48 10.23 -0.14 5.98
C ARG A 48 10.88 1.02 5.20
N ALA A 49 12.13 0.84 4.78
CA ALA A 49 12.84 1.85 3.99
C ALA A 49 12.14 2.10 2.65
N GLN A 50 11.73 1.04 1.94
CA GLN A 50 11.00 1.18 0.69
C GLN A 50 9.66 1.91 0.86
N TRP A 51 8.96 1.65 1.98
CA TRP A 51 7.75 2.40 2.31
C TRP A 51 8.01 3.89 2.49
N THR A 52 8.98 4.23 3.34
CA THR A 52 9.22 5.63 3.76
C THR A 52 9.97 6.44 2.70
N GLU A 53 10.84 5.83 1.93
CA GLU A 53 11.74 6.52 1.00
C GLU A 53 11.28 6.47 -0.45
N LEU A 54 10.47 5.47 -0.82
CA LEU A 54 10.05 5.25 -2.20
C LEU A 54 8.52 5.30 -2.37
N ALA A 55 7.78 4.37 -1.76
CA ALA A 55 6.36 4.21 -2.05
C ALA A 55 5.51 5.41 -1.59
N VAL A 56 5.63 5.85 -0.34
CA VAL A 56 4.84 6.96 0.20
C VAL A 56 5.16 8.29 -0.50
N PRO A 57 6.43 8.67 -0.71
CA PRO A 57 6.76 9.86 -1.50
C PRO A 57 6.20 9.80 -2.92
N GLU A 58 6.18 8.64 -3.54
CA GLU A 58 5.65 8.48 -4.89
C GLU A 58 4.13 8.62 -4.95
N TYR A 59 3.41 8.08 -3.98
CA TYR A 59 1.97 8.32 -3.84
C TYR A 59 1.67 9.81 -3.61
N ALA A 60 2.45 10.47 -2.77
CA ALA A 60 2.33 11.91 -2.56
C ALA A 60 2.60 12.70 -3.83
N ARG A 61 3.66 12.36 -4.58
CA ARG A 61 4.03 13.04 -5.83
C ARG A 61 2.92 13.03 -6.87
N VAL A 62 2.25 11.89 -7.05
CA VAL A 62 1.20 11.77 -8.07
C VAL A 62 -0.15 12.32 -7.62
N THR A 63 -0.34 12.55 -6.32
CA THR A 63 -1.55 13.15 -5.77
C THR A 63 -1.49 14.66 -5.89
N LYS A 64 -2.61 15.29 -6.27
CA LYS A 64 -2.74 16.75 -6.35
C LYS A 64 -2.68 17.37 -4.95
N PRO A 65 -2.19 18.61 -4.81
CA PRO A 65 -2.38 19.37 -3.58
C PRO A 65 -3.87 19.47 -3.21
N GLY A 66 -4.19 19.18 -1.94
CA GLY A 66 -5.58 19.06 -1.48
C GLY A 66 -6.25 17.72 -1.80
N GLY A 67 -5.56 16.81 -2.46
CA GLY A 67 -6.01 15.45 -2.69
C GLY A 67 -5.73 14.53 -1.50
N TRP A 68 -6.13 13.27 -1.61
CA TRP A 68 -6.05 12.30 -0.53
C TRP A 68 -5.25 11.06 -0.93
N VAL A 69 -4.43 10.60 0.00
CA VAL A 69 -3.82 9.27 -0.07
C VAL A 69 -4.39 8.42 1.05
N GLU A 70 -4.96 7.28 0.72
CA GLU A 70 -5.48 6.32 1.68
C GLU A 70 -4.70 5.01 1.60
N LEU A 71 -4.15 4.59 2.74
CA LEU A 71 -3.43 3.34 2.88
C LEU A 71 -4.26 2.39 3.77
N MET A 72 -4.59 1.22 3.25
CA MET A 72 -5.30 0.19 3.99
C MET A 72 -4.40 -1.04 4.15
N GLU A 73 -4.04 -1.36 5.38
CA GLU A 73 -3.16 -2.48 5.69
C GLU A 73 -3.77 -3.36 6.79
N PHE A 74 -3.36 -4.61 6.86
CA PHE A 74 -3.76 -5.50 7.94
C PHE A 74 -2.97 -5.19 9.21
N ASP A 75 -3.66 -5.19 10.35
CA ASP A 75 -3.01 -5.30 11.65
C ASP A 75 -2.64 -6.77 11.86
N GLU A 76 -1.37 -7.11 11.70
CA GLU A 76 -0.86 -8.47 11.90
C GLU A 76 -0.78 -8.90 13.37
N ALA A 77 -1.21 -8.05 14.29
CA ALA A 77 -1.32 -8.40 15.69
C ALA A 77 -2.44 -9.43 15.89
N LEU A 78 -2.07 -10.66 16.10
CA LEU A 78 -2.99 -11.69 16.60
C LEU A 78 -3.48 -11.25 17.98
N LYS A 79 -4.72 -10.83 18.06
CA LYS A 79 -5.35 -10.38 19.30
C LYS A 79 -6.19 -11.52 19.88
N GLY A 80 -5.96 -11.82 21.17
CA GLY A 80 -6.71 -12.82 21.90
C GLY A 80 -6.18 -14.23 21.68
N GLY A 81 -6.11 -14.98 22.73
CA GLY A 81 -5.66 -16.36 22.71
C GLY A 81 -4.77 -16.69 23.90
N CYS A 82 -4.07 -17.79 23.79
CA CYS A 82 -3.14 -18.25 24.81
C CYS A 82 -1.74 -17.60 24.64
N GLU A 83 -0.89 -17.80 25.63
CA GLU A 83 0.49 -17.31 25.66
C GLU A 83 1.29 -17.63 24.39
N ASN A 84 0.99 -18.75 23.73
CA ASN A 84 1.66 -19.15 22.50
C ASN A 84 1.29 -18.24 21.31
N VAL A 85 0.07 -17.72 21.26
CA VAL A 85 -0.35 -16.76 20.24
C VAL A 85 0.36 -15.43 20.45
N ASP A 86 0.53 -14.98 21.69
CA ASP A 86 1.29 -13.77 21.99
C ASP A 86 2.77 -13.91 21.64
N ARG A 87 3.36 -15.07 21.88
CA ARG A 87 4.76 -15.37 21.49
C ARG A 87 4.92 -15.38 19.98
N LEU A 88 3.97 -15.99 19.25
CA LEU A 88 3.97 -16.01 17.78
C LEU A 88 3.80 -14.60 17.21
N SER A 89 2.87 -13.82 17.74
CA SER A 89 2.65 -12.43 17.34
C SER A 89 3.91 -11.57 17.56
N LYS A 90 4.63 -11.76 18.67
CA LYS A 90 5.90 -11.08 18.92
C LYS A 90 6.99 -11.50 17.96
N ALA A 91 7.07 -12.77 17.61
CA ALA A 91 8.04 -13.27 16.64
C ALA A 91 7.76 -12.73 15.22
N CYS A 92 6.52 -12.70 14.81
CA CYS A 92 6.12 -12.10 13.52
C CYS A 92 6.42 -10.59 13.45
N LYS A 93 6.30 -9.87 14.56
CA LYS A 93 6.63 -8.44 14.63
C LYS A 93 8.09 -8.10 14.31
N CYS A 94 8.99 -9.04 14.43
CA CYS A 94 10.39 -8.83 14.04
C CYS A 94 10.57 -8.75 12.51
N CYS A 95 9.64 -9.26 11.74
CA CYS A 95 9.71 -9.31 10.28
C CYS A 95 8.84 -8.26 9.58
N VAL A 96 7.93 -7.62 10.30
CA VAL A 96 6.94 -6.72 9.74
C VAL A 96 6.98 -5.37 10.44
N VAL A 97 6.90 -4.35 9.64
CA VAL A 97 6.84 -2.95 10.07
C VAL A 97 5.73 -2.75 11.09
N GLU A 98 6.09 -2.19 12.24
CA GLU A 98 5.12 -1.78 13.25
C GLU A 98 4.03 -0.91 12.64
N ARG A 99 2.82 -1.40 12.71
CA ARG A 99 1.54 -0.71 12.59
C ARG A 99 1.26 -0.04 11.27
N THR A 100 0.16 -0.46 10.71
CA THR A 100 -0.65 0.54 10.06
C THR A 100 -2.11 0.35 10.34
N LEU A 101 -2.54 1.17 11.14
CA LEU A 101 -3.88 1.65 11.20
C LEU A 101 -4.14 2.51 9.97
N TRP A 102 -5.34 2.54 9.51
CA TRP A 102 -5.86 3.46 8.53
C TRP A 102 -5.25 4.85 8.69
N ARG A 103 -4.49 5.31 7.73
CA ARG A 103 -4.05 6.70 7.69
C ARG A 103 -4.54 7.32 6.40
N LYS A 104 -5.37 8.34 6.55
CA LYS A 104 -5.65 9.31 5.51
C LYS A 104 -4.62 10.42 5.61
N TYR A 105 -4.00 10.74 4.51
CA TYR A 105 -3.11 11.88 4.40
C TYR A 105 -3.73 12.89 3.44
N GLU A 106 -3.95 14.08 3.94
CA GLU A 106 -4.23 15.26 3.11
C GLU A 106 -2.89 15.79 2.61
N ILE A 107 -2.77 16.02 1.33
CA ILE A 107 -1.54 16.48 0.66
C ILE A 107 -1.65 17.96 0.30
#